data_4f05f5466b0cb25589ad2f18a7f6eb11
#
_entry.id   4f05f5466b0cb25589ad2f18a7f6eb11
#
_cell.length_a   1.000
_cell.length_b   1.000
_cell.length_c   1.000
_cell.angle_alpha   90.00
_cell.angle_beta   90.00
_cell.angle_gamma   90.00
#
_symmetry.space_group_name_H-M   'P 1'
#
loop_
_entity.id
_entity.type
_entity.pdbx_description
1 polymer ?
#
loop_
_entity_poly.entity_id
_entity_poly.type
_entity_poly.pdbx_seq_one_letter_code
_entity_poly.pdbx_strand_id
1 'polypeptide(L)'
;GIEREYLCIEYADQAQLYVPVHQADRVTRYVGPDGRTPVLSRLGGAEWRSTRAYVKEAVAEIAEELLELYARRNVIQGNAFGADTHWQQELEASFPYIETDDQMRVLAEVKADMESMRPMDRLICGDVGYGKTEVALRAAFKAVLDGFQVAILVPTTVLAQQHFHTFRERLAAFPAEVEMLSRFRNPQQ
;
A
#
# COMPACT_ATOMS: atom_id res chain seq x y z
N GLY A 1 5.92 -40.30 32.55
CA GLY A 1 5.74 -40.08 31.10
C GLY A 1 5.97 -38.62 30.80
N ILE A 2 6.68 -38.32 29.74
CA ILE A 2 6.85 -36.92 29.26
C ILE A 2 5.58 -36.58 28.49
N GLU A 3 4.74 -35.71 29.01
CA GLU A 3 3.60 -35.15 28.30
C GLU A 3 4.15 -34.28 27.16
N ARG A 4 3.77 -34.60 25.93
CA ARG A 4 4.09 -33.80 24.76
C ARG A 4 2.82 -33.15 24.22
N GLU A 5 2.87 -31.86 24.02
CA GLU A 5 1.77 -31.09 23.44
C GLU A 5 1.85 -31.11 21.91
N TYR A 6 0.70 -31.24 21.27
CA TYR A 6 0.55 -31.26 19.81
C TYR A 6 -0.57 -30.32 19.38
N LEU A 7 -0.38 -29.67 18.26
CA LEU A 7 -1.45 -29.01 17.51
C LEU A 7 -2.16 -30.07 16.66
N CYS A 8 -3.48 -30.20 16.79
CA CYS A 8 -4.28 -31.08 15.96
C CYS A 8 -4.85 -30.27 14.78
N ILE A 9 -4.53 -30.71 13.57
CA ILE A 9 -5.06 -30.12 12.33
C ILE A 9 -6.06 -31.12 11.74
N GLU A 10 -7.30 -30.67 11.57
CA GLU A 10 -8.37 -31.46 10.97
C GLU A 10 -8.38 -31.32 9.44
N TYR A 11 -8.53 -32.42 8.76
CA TYR A 11 -8.67 -32.54 7.32
C TYR A 11 -10.06 -33.08 6.95
N ALA A 12 -10.38 -33.10 5.66
CA ALA A 12 -11.57 -33.79 5.19
C ALA A 12 -11.57 -35.27 5.61
N ASP A 13 -12.75 -35.92 5.64
CA ASP A 13 -12.95 -37.30 6.01
C ASP A 13 -12.50 -37.61 7.47
N GLN A 14 -12.56 -36.62 8.37
CA GLN A 14 -12.15 -36.70 9.78
C GLN A 14 -10.68 -37.10 9.99
N ALA A 15 -9.84 -37.00 8.96
CA ALA A 15 -8.41 -37.23 9.10
C ALA A 15 -7.76 -36.15 9.96
N GLN A 16 -6.83 -36.54 10.81
CA GLN A 16 -6.13 -35.62 11.73
C GLN A 16 -4.62 -35.73 11.57
N LEU A 17 -3.95 -34.59 11.60
CA LEU A 17 -2.49 -34.49 11.61
C LEU A 17 -2.05 -33.82 12.91
N TYR A 18 -1.18 -34.47 13.67
CA TYR A 18 -0.63 -33.94 14.89
C TYR A 18 0.75 -33.30 14.63
N VAL A 19 0.86 -32.00 14.88
CA VAL A 19 2.09 -31.25 14.74
C VAL A 19 2.65 -30.93 16.14
N PRO A 20 3.88 -31.35 16.48
CA PRO A 20 4.49 -31.03 17.77
C PRO A 20 4.57 -29.50 17.96
N VAL A 21 4.30 -29.00 19.18
CA VAL A 21 4.29 -27.54 19.45
C VAL A 21 5.61 -26.87 19.10
N HIS A 22 6.75 -27.55 19.21
CA HIS A 22 8.04 -27.00 18.80
C HIS A 22 8.19 -26.80 17.27
N GLN A 23 7.24 -27.27 16.46
CA GLN A 23 7.15 -27.02 15.01
C GLN A 23 5.94 -26.12 14.66
N ALA A 24 5.41 -25.38 15.62
CA ALA A 24 4.26 -24.49 15.40
C ALA A 24 4.55 -23.37 14.40
N ASP A 25 5.81 -22.98 14.23
CA ASP A 25 6.31 -22.06 13.20
C ASP A 25 6.04 -22.51 11.77
N ARG A 26 5.82 -23.81 11.56
CA ARG A 26 5.50 -24.41 10.24
C ARG A 26 4.00 -24.38 9.93
N VAL A 27 3.17 -23.91 10.86
CA VAL A 27 1.72 -23.86 10.75
C VAL A 27 1.25 -22.42 10.92
N THR A 28 0.49 -21.93 9.96
CA THR A 28 -0.13 -20.60 10.05
C THR A 28 -1.65 -20.73 10.08
N ARG A 29 -2.30 -19.82 10.81
CA ARG A 29 -3.75 -19.77 10.81
C ARG A 29 -4.27 -19.41 9.42
N TYR A 30 -5.19 -20.20 8.89
CA TYR A 30 -5.86 -19.83 7.65
C TYR A 30 -6.73 -18.58 7.86
N VAL A 31 -6.53 -17.60 7.01
CA VAL A 31 -7.35 -16.40 6.93
C VAL A 31 -7.95 -16.37 5.52
N GLY A 32 -9.18 -16.84 5.40
CA GLY A 32 -9.91 -16.83 4.15
C GLY A 32 -10.50 -15.45 3.84
N PRO A 33 -10.81 -15.15 2.57
CA PRO A 33 -11.61 -13.99 2.22
C PRO A 33 -12.99 -14.11 2.91
N ASP A 34 -13.47 -12.99 3.46
CA ASP A 34 -14.81 -12.88 4.08
C ASP A 34 -15.06 -13.73 5.35
N GLY A 35 -14.01 -14.19 6.02
CA GLY A 35 -14.18 -14.98 7.26
C GLY A 35 -14.89 -16.33 7.08
N ARG A 36 -15.03 -16.80 5.85
CA ARG A 36 -15.67 -18.10 5.57
C ARG A 36 -14.81 -19.26 6.06
N THR A 37 -15.46 -20.29 6.57
CA THR A 37 -14.79 -21.54 6.93
C THR A 37 -14.19 -22.18 5.67
N PRO A 38 -12.89 -22.54 5.66
CA PRO A 38 -12.27 -23.15 4.51
C PRO A 38 -12.86 -24.54 4.22
N VAL A 39 -12.91 -24.90 2.94
CA VAL A 39 -13.22 -26.29 2.55
C VAL A 39 -11.99 -27.12 2.89
N LEU A 40 -12.18 -28.14 3.73
CA LEU A 40 -11.10 -29.03 4.16
C LEU A 40 -10.64 -29.92 3.00
N SER A 41 -9.34 -29.99 2.77
CA SER A 41 -8.74 -30.90 1.80
C SER A 41 -8.51 -32.27 2.42
N ARG A 42 -8.45 -33.32 1.57
CA ARG A 42 -8.04 -34.68 2.00
C ARG A 42 -6.54 -34.76 2.24
N LEU A 43 -6.15 -35.38 3.33
CA LEU A 43 -4.75 -35.61 3.66
C LEU A 43 -4.08 -36.48 2.58
N GLY A 44 -3.02 -35.99 1.94
CA GLY A 44 -2.33 -36.70 0.86
C GLY A 44 -3.05 -36.72 -0.49
N GLY A 45 -4.19 -36.02 -0.62
CA GLY A 45 -4.99 -35.98 -1.85
C GLY A 45 -4.29 -35.34 -3.04
N ALA A 46 -4.69 -35.75 -4.24
CA ALA A 46 -4.20 -35.14 -5.50
C ALA A 46 -4.71 -33.70 -5.68
N GLU A 47 -5.88 -33.39 -5.12
CA GLU A 47 -6.54 -32.08 -5.19
C GLU A 47 -5.63 -30.95 -4.66
N TRP A 48 -5.03 -31.16 -3.49
CA TRP A 48 -4.10 -30.17 -2.92
C TRP A 48 -2.86 -29.95 -3.79
N ARG A 49 -2.34 -31.02 -4.37
CA ARG A 49 -1.18 -30.91 -5.29
C ARG A 49 -1.54 -30.16 -6.56
N SER A 50 -2.72 -30.41 -7.12
CA SER A 50 -3.24 -29.69 -8.29
C SER A 50 -3.47 -28.22 -7.99
N THR A 51 -4.14 -27.89 -6.88
CA THR A 51 -4.36 -26.50 -6.45
C THR A 51 -3.05 -25.77 -6.24
N ARG A 52 -2.07 -26.42 -5.58
CA ARG A 52 -0.74 -25.84 -5.37
C ARG A 52 0.02 -25.60 -6.68
N ALA A 53 -0.08 -26.52 -7.64
CA ALA A 53 0.53 -26.35 -8.94
C ALA A 53 -0.08 -25.17 -9.70
N TYR A 54 -1.40 -25.08 -9.73
CA TYR A 54 -2.14 -23.98 -10.34
C TYR A 54 -1.78 -22.61 -9.73
N VAL A 55 -1.78 -22.53 -8.39
CA VAL A 55 -1.42 -21.28 -7.70
C VAL A 55 0.03 -20.90 -7.98
N LYS A 56 0.95 -21.89 -8.03
CA LYS A 56 2.35 -21.62 -8.34
C LYS A 56 2.54 -21.07 -9.76
N GLU A 57 1.80 -21.59 -10.73
CA GLU A 57 1.80 -21.10 -12.11
C GLU A 57 1.24 -19.68 -12.20
N ALA A 58 0.07 -19.41 -11.60
CA ALA A 58 -0.53 -18.08 -11.56
C ALA A 58 0.37 -17.04 -10.87
N VAL A 59 1.05 -17.42 -9.79
CA VAL A 59 2.01 -16.54 -9.10
C VAL A 59 3.24 -16.27 -9.98
N ALA A 60 3.70 -17.25 -10.76
CA ALA A 60 4.82 -17.06 -11.67
C ALA A 60 4.47 -16.09 -12.81
N GLU A 61 3.27 -16.18 -13.38
CA GLU A 61 2.77 -15.25 -14.39
C GLU A 61 2.70 -13.81 -13.84
N ILE A 62 2.11 -13.62 -12.66
CA ILE A 62 2.05 -12.30 -12.01
C ILE A 62 3.46 -11.75 -11.73
N ALA A 63 4.39 -12.60 -11.30
CA ALA A 63 5.77 -12.18 -11.04
C ALA A 63 6.48 -11.75 -12.33
N GLU A 64 6.23 -12.41 -13.46
CA GLU A 64 6.79 -12.05 -14.76
C GLU A 64 6.24 -10.71 -15.25
N GLU A 65 4.92 -10.48 -15.16
CA GLU A 65 4.28 -9.21 -15.48
C GLU A 65 4.84 -8.05 -14.63
N LEU A 66 5.03 -8.27 -13.34
CA LEU A 66 5.62 -7.28 -12.44
C LEU A 66 7.09 -6.99 -12.79
N LEU A 67 7.88 -8.00 -13.09
CA LEU A 67 9.27 -7.82 -13.53
C LEU A 67 9.37 -7.01 -14.82
N GLU A 68 8.49 -7.28 -15.79
CA GLU A 68 8.43 -6.50 -17.02
C GLU A 68 8.06 -5.03 -16.74
N LEU A 69 7.06 -4.80 -15.90
CA LEU A 69 6.66 -3.46 -15.48
C LEU A 69 7.82 -2.70 -14.82
N TYR A 70 8.53 -3.32 -13.89
CA TYR A 70 9.69 -2.72 -13.25
C TYR A 70 10.85 -2.48 -14.22
N ALA A 71 11.10 -3.40 -15.14
CA ALA A 71 12.12 -3.24 -16.17
C ALA A 71 11.81 -2.02 -17.07
N ARG A 72 10.56 -1.88 -17.52
CA ARG A 72 10.10 -0.72 -18.31
C ARG A 72 10.28 0.59 -17.53
N ARG A 73 9.89 0.64 -16.26
CA ARG A 73 10.04 1.86 -15.42
C ARG A 73 11.49 2.27 -15.23
N ASN A 74 12.42 1.31 -15.15
CA ASN A 74 13.84 1.61 -15.00
C ASN A 74 14.46 2.25 -16.26
N VAL A 75 13.86 2.08 -17.43
CA VAL A 75 14.36 2.60 -18.71
C VAL A 75 13.71 3.93 -19.09
N ILE A 76 12.48 4.17 -18.62
CA ILE A 76 11.73 5.39 -18.92
C ILE A 76 12.32 6.56 -18.10
N GLN A 77 12.62 7.64 -18.78
CA GLN A 77 12.94 8.90 -18.11
C GLN A 77 11.65 9.57 -17.63
N GLY A 78 11.62 9.93 -16.35
CA GLY A 78 10.58 10.72 -15.73
C GLY A 78 10.85 12.22 -15.82
N ASN A 79 10.02 13.00 -15.15
CA ASN A 79 10.26 14.41 -14.93
C ASN A 79 10.98 14.60 -13.60
N ALA A 80 12.08 15.33 -13.60
CA ALA A 80 12.69 15.84 -12.39
C ALA A 80 11.96 17.13 -11.99
N PHE A 81 11.36 17.13 -10.81
CA PHE A 81 10.73 18.33 -10.26
C PHE A 81 11.80 19.33 -9.77
N GLY A 82 11.47 20.62 -9.78
CA GLY A 82 12.35 21.67 -9.29
C GLY A 82 12.62 21.59 -7.78
N ALA A 83 13.59 22.35 -7.29
CA ALA A 83 13.83 22.51 -5.86
C ALA A 83 12.61 23.17 -5.17
N ASP A 84 12.52 23.00 -3.85
CA ASP A 84 11.42 23.56 -3.07
C ASP A 84 11.30 25.07 -3.23
N THR A 85 10.10 25.52 -3.60
CA THR A 85 9.77 26.94 -3.69
C THR A 85 9.43 27.53 -2.31
N HIS A 86 9.32 28.84 -2.24
CA HIS A 86 8.85 29.53 -1.03
C HIS A 86 7.48 29.03 -0.57
N TRP A 87 6.55 28.76 -1.48
CA TRP A 87 5.23 28.22 -1.15
C TRP A 87 5.29 26.81 -0.56
N GLN A 88 6.23 25.98 -1.03
CA GLN A 88 6.47 24.66 -0.42
C GLN A 88 6.90 24.82 1.03
N GLN A 89 7.83 25.74 1.30
CA GLN A 89 8.30 26.02 2.66
C GLN A 89 7.19 26.59 3.55
N GLU A 90 6.35 27.47 3.03
CA GLU A 90 5.20 28.01 3.75
C GLU A 90 4.16 26.93 4.09
N LEU A 91 3.86 26.03 3.13
CA LEU A 91 2.96 24.90 3.38
C LEU A 91 3.52 24.00 4.49
N GLU A 92 4.79 23.69 4.45
CA GLU A 92 5.45 22.85 5.46
C GLU A 92 5.46 23.53 6.84
N ALA A 93 5.80 24.82 6.89
CA ALA A 93 5.76 25.61 8.13
C ALA A 93 4.37 25.79 8.71
N SER A 94 3.31 25.69 7.89
CA SER A 94 1.92 25.76 8.35
C SER A 94 1.40 24.47 8.98
N PHE A 95 2.23 23.42 9.03
CA PHE A 95 1.82 22.16 9.65
C PHE A 95 1.64 22.32 11.16
N PRO A 96 0.45 21.99 11.73
CA PRO A 96 0.12 22.32 13.12
C PRO A 96 0.78 21.39 14.15
N TYR A 97 1.60 20.45 13.72
CA TYR A 97 2.28 19.48 14.57
C TYR A 97 3.79 19.54 14.36
N ILE A 98 4.54 18.95 15.29
CA ILE A 98 5.98 18.77 15.13
C ILE A 98 6.21 17.43 14.43
N GLU A 99 6.94 17.44 13.33
CA GLU A 99 7.31 16.24 12.60
C GLU A 99 8.21 15.34 13.43
N THR A 100 8.03 14.04 13.31
CA THR A 100 8.95 13.05 13.85
C THR A 100 10.20 12.93 12.97
N ASP A 101 11.29 12.43 13.53
CA ASP A 101 12.53 12.17 12.78
C ASP A 101 12.30 11.26 11.56
N ASP A 102 11.41 10.26 11.69
CA ASP A 102 11.03 9.39 10.58
C ASP A 102 10.25 10.13 9.48
N GLN A 103 9.33 11.00 9.84
CA GLN A 103 8.61 11.83 8.86
C GLN A 103 9.59 12.76 8.12
N MET A 104 10.50 13.40 8.82
CA MET A 104 11.52 14.28 8.20
C MET A 104 12.41 13.50 7.23
N ARG A 105 12.88 12.33 7.63
CA ARG A 105 13.67 11.43 6.78
C ARG A 105 12.91 11.02 5.52
N VAL A 106 11.67 10.54 5.67
CA VAL A 106 10.84 10.10 4.54
C VAL A 106 10.53 11.26 3.60
N LEU A 107 10.25 12.45 4.11
CA LEU A 107 10.04 13.65 3.30
C LEU A 107 11.28 14.01 2.47
N ALA A 108 12.47 13.96 3.07
CA ALA A 108 13.71 14.20 2.35
C ALA A 108 13.95 13.16 1.24
N GLU A 109 13.67 11.88 1.51
CA GLU A 109 13.78 10.81 0.53
C GLU A 109 12.79 10.97 -0.63
N VAL A 110 11.52 11.31 -0.33
CA VAL A 110 10.47 11.56 -1.34
C VAL A 110 10.87 12.73 -2.23
N LYS A 111 11.33 13.84 -1.66
CA LYS A 111 11.78 15.00 -2.42
C LYS A 111 12.97 14.66 -3.32
N ALA A 112 13.97 13.94 -2.81
CA ALA A 112 15.12 13.50 -3.59
C ALA A 112 14.71 12.59 -4.76
N ASP A 113 13.77 11.66 -4.56
CA ASP A 113 13.23 10.83 -5.63
C ASP A 113 12.49 11.67 -6.69
N MET A 114 11.67 12.63 -6.26
CA MET A 114 10.92 13.52 -7.17
C MET A 114 11.85 14.43 -7.99
N GLU A 115 12.97 14.85 -7.43
CA GLU A 115 13.98 15.68 -8.10
C GLU A 115 14.91 14.89 -9.03
N SER A 116 14.75 13.55 -9.06
CA SER A 116 15.50 12.70 -9.98
C SER A 116 14.77 12.52 -11.32
N MET A 117 15.53 12.24 -12.39
CA MET A 117 14.96 11.91 -13.70
C MET A 117 14.29 10.51 -13.75
N ARG A 118 14.35 9.75 -12.67
CA ARG A 118 13.74 8.43 -12.56
C ARG A 118 12.33 8.55 -11.96
N PRO A 119 11.31 7.94 -12.58
CA PRO A 119 9.96 7.93 -12.00
C PRO A 119 9.98 7.32 -10.59
N MET A 120 9.52 8.08 -9.61
CA MET A 120 9.44 7.61 -8.22
C MET A 120 8.46 6.45 -8.08
N ASP A 121 8.86 5.42 -7.35
CA ASP A 121 8.01 4.34 -6.87
C ASP A 121 8.40 4.01 -5.43
N ARG A 122 7.73 4.65 -4.48
CA ARG A 122 8.09 4.59 -3.07
C ARG A 122 6.93 4.10 -2.22
N LEU A 123 7.16 3.03 -1.47
CA LEU A 123 6.24 2.56 -0.45
C LEU A 123 6.54 3.27 0.87
N ILE A 124 5.53 3.92 1.44
CA ILE A 124 5.61 4.57 2.75
C ILE A 124 4.81 3.74 3.75
N CYS A 125 5.51 3.10 4.68
CA CYS A 125 4.93 2.30 5.75
C CYS A 125 4.87 3.10 7.05
N GLY A 126 3.77 2.96 7.77
CA GLY A 126 3.56 3.59 9.08
C GLY A 126 2.20 3.23 9.63
N ASP A 127 2.04 3.28 10.95
CA ASP A 127 0.79 2.99 11.63
C ASP A 127 -0.30 4.03 11.32
N VAL A 128 -1.54 3.73 11.73
CA VAL A 128 -2.68 4.65 11.58
C VAL A 128 -2.44 5.89 12.44
N GLY A 129 -2.64 7.08 11.86
CA GLY A 129 -2.46 8.36 12.55
C GLY A 129 -1.04 8.94 12.51
N TYR A 130 -0.05 8.24 11.96
CA TYR A 130 1.35 8.69 11.88
C TYR A 130 1.67 9.64 10.70
N GLY A 131 0.68 10.34 10.18
CA GLY A 131 0.89 11.45 9.25
C GLY A 131 1.29 11.07 7.82
N LYS A 132 1.06 9.82 7.37
CA LYS A 132 1.32 9.40 5.97
C LYS A 132 0.66 10.31 4.94
N THR A 133 -0.54 10.82 5.25
CA THR A 133 -1.28 11.75 4.39
C THR A 133 -0.56 13.09 4.23
N GLU A 134 0.12 13.59 5.26
CA GLU A 134 0.88 14.83 5.18
C GLU A 134 2.09 14.68 4.23
N VAL A 135 2.77 13.55 4.27
CA VAL A 135 3.86 13.25 3.32
C VAL A 135 3.35 13.25 1.88
N ALA A 136 2.22 12.58 1.64
CA ALA A 136 1.58 12.55 0.31
C ALA A 136 1.12 13.95 -0.14
N LEU A 137 0.59 14.77 0.77
CA LEU A 137 0.14 16.12 0.51
C LEU A 137 1.32 17.01 0.08
N ARG A 138 2.44 16.98 0.80
CA ARG A 138 3.65 17.77 0.47
C ARG A 138 4.23 17.36 -0.89
N ALA A 139 4.27 16.06 -1.18
CA ALA A 139 4.69 15.56 -2.48
C ALA A 139 3.74 16.02 -3.61
N ALA A 140 2.42 15.92 -3.39
CA ALA A 140 1.41 16.38 -4.34
C ALA A 140 1.53 17.88 -4.61
N PHE A 141 1.71 18.68 -3.58
CA PHE A 141 1.84 20.12 -3.73
C PHE A 141 3.10 20.51 -4.52
N LYS A 142 4.24 19.86 -4.26
CA LYS A 142 5.47 20.03 -5.05
C LYS A 142 5.23 19.79 -6.54
N ALA A 143 4.52 18.73 -6.89
CA ALA A 143 4.18 18.42 -8.28
C ALA A 143 3.23 19.48 -8.89
N VAL A 144 2.24 19.95 -8.13
CA VAL A 144 1.29 21.00 -8.58
C VAL A 144 2.01 22.33 -8.83
N LEU A 145 2.98 22.69 -7.98
CA LEU A 145 3.78 23.91 -8.16
C LEU A 145 4.60 23.90 -9.45
N ASP A 146 5.01 22.72 -9.90
CA ASP A 146 5.72 22.54 -11.18
C ASP A 146 4.74 22.39 -12.38
N GLY A 147 3.42 22.60 -12.16
CA GLY A 147 2.40 22.61 -13.20
C GLY A 147 1.85 21.22 -13.55
N PHE A 148 2.08 20.21 -12.74
CA PHE A 148 1.55 18.87 -12.97
C PHE A 148 0.23 18.63 -12.23
N GLN A 149 -0.60 17.78 -12.81
CA GLN A 149 -1.79 17.25 -12.16
C GLN A 149 -1.43 16.04 -11.31
N VAL A 150 -2.07 15.92 -10.15
CA VAL A 150 -1.87 14.81 -9.21
C VAL A 150 -3.17 14.06 -9.01
N ALA A 151 -3.12 12.75 -9.10
CA ALA A 151 -4.25 11.87 -8.79
C ALA A 151 -3.95 11.05 -7.52
N ILE A 152 -4.88 11.09 -6.55
CA ILE A 152 -4.78 10.33 -5.30
C ILE A 152 -5.86 9.26 -5.30
N LEU A 153 -5.45 8.01 -5.43
CA LEU A 153 -6.35 6.87 -5.43
C LEU A 153 -6.53 6.31 -4.03
N VAL A 154 -7.78 6.10 -3.63
CA VAL A 154 -8.14 5.54 -2.32
C VAL A 154 -9.20 4.44 -2.47
N PRO A 155 -9.23 3.45 -1.58
CA PRO A 155 -10.09 2.27 -1.74
C PRO A 155 -11.58 2.52 -1.46
N THR A 156 -11.93 3.60 -0.74
CA THR A 156 -13.30 3.87 -0.33
C THR A 156 -13.71 5.33 -0.54
N THR A 157 -15.00 5.55 -0.77
CA THR A 157 -15.56 6.91 -0.89
C THR A 157 -15.44 7.73 0.41
N VAL A 158 -15.44 7.08 1.57
CA VAL A 158 -15.24 7.75 2.86
C VAL A 158 -13.82 8.30 2.95
N LEU A 159 -12.81 7.52 2.58
CA LEU A 159 -11.42 7.98 2.52
C LEU A 159 -11.24 9.08 1.48
N ALA A 160 -11.88 8.97 0.31
CA ALA A 160 -11.85 10.03 -0.70
C ALA A 160 -12.37 11.35 -0.12
N GLN A 161 -13.50 11.32 0.60
CA GLN A 161 -14.07 12.48 1.25
C GLN A 161 -13.16 13.06 2.34
N GLN A 162 -12.55 12.21 3.16
CA GLN A 162 -11.61 12.66 4.20
C GLN A 162 -10.37 13.32 3.59
N HIS A 163 -9.75 12.70 2.58
CA HIS A 163 -8.61 13.29 1.89
C HIS A 163 -8.97 14.59 1.18
N PHE A 164 -10.12 14.63 0.51
CA PHE A 164 -10.59 15.86 -0.13
C PHE A 164 -10.68 17.03 0.86
N HIS A 165 -11.28 16.82 2.03
CA HIS A 165 -11.36 17.87 3.05
C HIS A 165 -9.98 18.28 3.57
N THR A 166 -9.13 17.30 3.90
CA THR A 166 -7.78 17.59 4.40
C THR A 166 -6.95 18.36 3.38
N PHE A 167 -6.94 17.92 2.11
CA PHE A 167 -6.18 18.61 1.07
C PHE A 167 -6.74 20.02 0.80
N ARG A 168 -8.04 20.14 0.71
CA ARG A 168 -8.70 21.44 0.48
C ARG A 168 -8.41 22.43 1.62
N GLU A 169 -8.44 21.98 2.87
CA GLU A 169 -8.14 22.80 4.04
C GLU A 169 -6.68 23.23 4.05
N ARG A 170 -5.77 22.29 3.86
CA ARG A 170 -4.31 22.54 3.89
C ARG A 170 -3.84 23.40 2.72
N LEU A 171 -4.47 23.29 1.57
CA LEU A 171 -4.09 24.02 0.35
C LEU A 171 -4.91 25.30 0.13
N ALA A 172 -5.82 25.66 1.05
CA ALA A 172 -6.73 26.79 0.87
C ALA A 172 -6.04 28.16 0.66
N ALA A 173 -4.83 28.33 1.17
CA ALA A 173 -4.05 29.55 1.03
C ALA A 173 -3.19 29.59 -0.25
N PHE A 174 -3.16 28.52 -1.04
CA PHE A 174 -2.29 28.35 -2.20
C PHE A 174 -3.07 28.22 -3.50
N PRO A 175 -2.50 28.53 -4.66
CA PRO A 175 -3.16 28.43 -5.96
C PRO A 175 -3.22 26.97 -6.45
N ALA A 176 -3.88 26.12 -5.69
CA ALA A 176 -4.06 24.70 -6.00
C ALA A 176 -5.56 24.36 -5.92
N GLU A 177 -6.10 23.83 -7.00
CA GLU A 177 -7.47 23.36 -7.05
C GLU A 177 -7.52 21.88 -6.63
N VAL A 178 -8.45 21.55 -5.73
CA VAL A 178 -8.65 20.19 -5.25
C VAL A 178 -10.06 19.75 -5.64
N GLU A 179 -10.12 18.66 -6.40
CA GLU A 179 -11.37 18.06 -6.83
C GLU A 179 -11.45 16.60 -6.39
N MET A 180 -12.67 16.11 -6.18
CA MET A 180 -12.92 14.73 -5.78
C MET A 180 -13.76 14.03 -6.84
N LEU A 181 -13.30 12.89 -7.31
CA LEU A 181 -14.06 12.00 -8.18
C LEU A 181 -14.58 10.82 -7.36
N SER A 182 -15.89 10.65 -7.32
CA SER A 182 -16.52 9.50 -6.67
C SER A 182 -17.85 9.17 -7.33
N ARG A 183 -18.34 7.95 -7.11
CA ARG A 183 -19.65 7.52 -7.65
C ARG A 183 -20.85 8.35 -7.18
N PHE A 184 -20.66 9.20 -6.17
CA PHE A 184 -21.73 10.07 -5.63
C PHE A 184 -21.74 11.47 -6.24
N ARG A 185 -20.79 11.81 -7.13
CA ARG A 185 -20.83 13.05 -7.89
C ARG A 185 -21.61 12.88 -9.20
N ASN A 186 -22.45 13.85 -9.51
CA ASN A 186 -23.11 13.91 -10.83
C ASN A 186 -22.09 14.18 -11.93
N PRO A 187 -22.28 13.60 -13.15
CA PRO A 187 -21.39 13.83 -14.30
C PRO A 187 -21.25 15.30 -14.73
N GLN A 188 -22.07 16.19 -14.20
CA GLN A 188 -22.07 17.63 -14.55
C GLN A 188 -21.42 18.51 -13.47
N GLN A 189 -20.88 17.92 -12.43
CA GLN A 189 -20.10 18.57 -11.37
C GLN A 189 -18.63 18.10 -11.45
#